data_782a5b17abdbbd03022ebb1873e83a03
#
_entry.id   782a5b17abdbbd03022ebb1873e83a03
#
_cell.length_a   1.000
_cell.length_b   1.000
_cell.length_c   1.000
_cell.angle_alpha   90.00
_cell.angle_beta   90.00
_cell.angle_gamma   90.00
#
_symmetry.space_group_name_H-M   'P 1'
#
loop_
_entity.id
_entity.type
_entity.pdbx_description
1 polymer ?
#
loop_
_entity_poly.entity_id
_entity_poly.type
_entity_poly.pdbx_seq_one_letter_code
_entity_poly.pdbx_strand_id
1 'polypeptide(L)'
;PVVGVVYNPITEEMFTATRGGGAYLNDERISCSQVEEMGRALIGTEIGVHRDAATVDAIMGRVRALVENSRSVRCSGSCAMNMCGVAMGRLDGFFEIGFGGPWDCVAGAVIVREAGGVVLDPSGDKFDIYGRRVLCANGNIGSAFVDVLSKIPDGPGEPQRPN
;
A
#
# COMPACT_ATOMS: atom_id res chain seq x y z
N PRO A 1 -16.69 -2.20 1.86
CA PRO A 1 -16.60 -3.21 0.79
C PRO A 1 -16.70 -4.62 1.37
N VAL A 2 -17.22 -5.57 0.57
CA VAL A 2 -17.44 -6.96 1.01
C VAL A 2 -16.71 -7.94 0.09
N VAL A 3 -16.56 -7.60 -1.20
CA VAL A 3 -15.85 -8.38 -2.20
C VAL A 3 -14.81 -7.49 -2.86
N GLY A 4 -13.62 -8.01 -3.12
CA GLY A 4 -12.56 -7.38 -3.89
C GLY A 4 -12.10 -8.31 -5.02
N VAL A 5 -11.96 -7.76 -6.23
CA VAL A 5 -11.39 -8.47 -7.39
C VAL A 5 -10.42 -7.54 -8.10
N VAL A 6 -9.23 -8.02 -8.38
CA VAL A 6 -8.20 -7.36 -9.21
C VAL A 6 -7.67 -8.40 -10.20
N TYR A 7 -7.68 -8.06 -11.49
CA TYR A 7 -7.19 -8.94 -12.54
C TYR A 7 -6.10 -8.27 -13.37
N ASN A 8 -4.96 -8.93 -13.51
CA ASN A 8 -3.90 -8.58 -14.44
C ASN A 8 -3.97 -9.50 -15.66
N PRO A 9 -4.42 -9.03 -16.83
CA PRO A 9 -4.57 -9.87 -18.01
C PRO A 9 -3.26 -10.28 -18.67
N ILE A 10 -2.17 -9.59 -18.37
CA ILE A 10 -0.85 -9.89 -18.97
C ILE A 10 -0.19 -11.07 -18.27
N THR A 11 -0.29 -11.12 -16.94
CA THR A 11 0.25 -12.23 -16.13
C THR A 11 -0.79 -13.29 -15.80
N GLU A 12 -2.05 -13.06 -16.21
CA GLU A 12 -3.21 -13.93 -15.92
C GLU A 12 -3.39 -14.15 -14.41
N GLU A 13 -3.13 -13.11 -13.61
CA GLU A 13 -3.28 -13.13 -12.15
C GLU A 13 -4.65 -12.57 -11.74
N MET A 14 -5.54 -13.43 -11.27
CA MET A 14 -6.85 -13.08 -10.72
C MET A 14 -6.80 -13.10 -9.19
N PHE A 15 -6.77 -11.93 -8.57
CA PHE A 15 -6.86 -11.78 -7.11
C PHE A 15 -8.31 -11.62 -6.69
N THR A 16 -8.77 -12.42 -5.74
CA THR A 16 -10.13 -12.37 -5.22
C THR A 16 -10.14 -12.45 -3.69
N ALA A 17 -11.08 -11.76 -3.07
CA ALA A 17 -11.35 -11.90 -1.65
C ALA A 17 -12.81 -11.59 -1.32
N THR A 18 -13.35 -12.27 -0.32
CA THR A 18 -14.65 -11.96 0.28
C THR A 18 -14.46 -11.81 1.78
N ARG A 19 -15.10 -10.81 2.39
CA ARG A 19 -15.00 -10.55 3.83
C ARG A 19 -15.31 -11.82 4.64
N GLY A 20 -14.32 -12.26 5.45
CA GLY A 20 -14.36 -13.50 6.24
C GLY A 20 -14.12 -14.77 5.44
N GLY A 21 -13.84 -14.66 4.13
CA GLY A 21 -13.60 -15.81 3.24
C GLY A 21 -12.13 -16.06 2.91
N GLY A 22 -11.25 -15.12 3.24
CA GLY A 22 -9.84 -15.16 2.86
C GLY A 22 -9.56 -14.54 1.50
N ALA A 23 -8.28 -14.50 1.12
CA ALA A 23 -7.80 -13.97 -0.16
C ALA A 23 -7.19 -15.08 -1.01
N TYR A 24 -7.32 -14.96 -2.33
CA TYR A 24 -6.91 -15.98 -3.31
C TYR A 24 -6.25 -15.34 -4.53
N LEU A 25 -5.28 -16.03 -5.11
CA LEU A 25 -4.71 -15.79 -6.43
C LEU A 25 -4.97 -17.03 -7.29
N ASN A 26 -5.72 -16.88 -8.39
CA ASN A 26 -6.09 -17.99 -9.28
C ASN A 26 -6.62 -19.21 -8.51
N ASP A 27 -7.57 -18.95 -7.57
CA ASP A 27 -8.19 -19.93 -6.67
C ASP A 27 -7.26 -20.54 -5.58
N GLU A 28 -5.98 -20.24 -5.61
CA GLU A 28 -5.03 -20.65 -4.56
C GLU A 28 -5.02 -19.61 -3.42
N ARG A 29 -5.14 -20.09 -2.17
CA ARG A 29 -5.18 -19.21 -1.00
C ARG A 29 -3.84 -18.50 -0.79
N ILE A 30 -3.89 -17.19 -0.58
CA ILE A 30 -2.70 -16.35 -0.34
C ILE A 30 -2.70 -15.76 1.07
N SER A 31 -1.52 -15.35 1.53
CA SER A 31 -1.31 -14.60 2.77
C SER A 31 -0.17 -13.61 2.62
N CYS A 32 -0.20 -12.54 3.42
CA CYS A 32 0.91 -11.60 3.51
C CYS A 32 2.20 -12.30 3.99
N SER A 33 3.33 -11.67 3.74
CA SER A 33 4.64 -12.14 4.21
C SER A 33 4.72 -12.15 5.75
N GLN A 34 5.74 -12.83 6.28
CA GLN A 34 6.00 -12.93 7.72
C GLN A 34 7.25 -12.12 8.14
N VAL A 35 7.68 -11.14 7.33
CA VAL A 35 8.80 -10.26 7.69
C VAL A 35 8.41 -9.42 8.90
N GLU A 36 9.25 -9.43 9.94
CA GLU A 36 8.97 -8.78 11.23
C GLU A 36 9.72 -7.44 11.40
N GLU A 37 10.79 -7.24 10.63
CA GLU A 37 11.66 -6.07 10.76
C GLU A 37 11.57 -5.19 9.52
N MET A 38 11.32 -3.88 9.71
CA MET A 38 11.23 -2.91 8.63
C MET A 38 12.51 -2.89 7.78
N GLY A 39 13.71 -3.01 8.38
CA GLY A 39 14.99 -3.06 7.69
C GLY A 39 15.16 -4.27 6.73
N ARG A 40 14.33 -5.29 6.86
CA ARG A 40 14.30 -6.47 5.97
C ARG A 40 13.18 -6.42 4.95
N ALA A 41 12.29 -5.43 5.04
CA ALA A 41 11.09 -5.32 4.23
C ALA A 41 11.38 -4.81 2.81
N LEU A 42 10.71 -5.39 1.83
CA LEU A 42 10.61 -4.88 0.47
C LEU A 42 9.35 -4.02 0.35
N ILE A 43 9.54 -2.71 0.14
CA ILE A 43 8.46 -1.73 0.14
C ILE A 43 8.14 -1.27 -1.28
N GLY A 44 6.84 -1.27 -1.60
CA GLY A 44 6.30 -0.62 -2.79
C GLY A 44 5.92 0.84 -2.52
N THR A 45 6.08 1.71 -3.51
CA THR A 45 5.52 3.06 -3.51
C THR A 45 5.29 3.55 -4.94
N GLU A 46 4.49 4.62 -5.08
CA GLU A 46 4.36 5.37 -6.31
C GLU A 46 4.62 6.85 -6.04
N ILE A 47 4.90 7.60 -7.08
CA ILE A 47 5.34 9.01 -6.97
C ILE A 47 4.23 10.02 -7.24
N GLY A 48 2.98 9.58 -7.35
CA GLY A 48 1.84 10.44 -7.64
C GLY A 48 1.98 11.23 -8.94
N VAL A 49 1.14 12.26 -9.12
CA VAL A 49 1.08 13.06 -10.36
C VAL A 49 1.53 14.52 -10.19
N HIS A 50 1.60 15.00 -8.96
CA HIS A 50 2.02 16.38 -8.68
C HIS A 50 3.51 16.60 -8.93
N ARG A 51 3.88 17.77 -9.47
CA ARG A 51 5.27 18.08 -9.88
C ARG A 51 5.73 19.46 -9.40
N ASP A 52 4.97 20.14 -8.52
CA ASP A 52 5.47 21.34 -7.85
C ASP A 52 6.63 20.97 -6.90
N ALA A 53 7.58 21.87 -6.73
CA ALA A 53 8.82 21.58 -6.01
C ALA A 53 8.59 21.10 -4.56
N ALA A 54 7.67 21.75 -3.83
CA ALA A 54 7.43 21.39 -2.44
C ALA A 54 6.77 20.00 -2.28
N THR A 55 5.88 19.62 -3.19
CA THR A 55 5.29 18.27 -3.22
C THR A 55 6.32 17.22 -3.63
N VAL A 56 7.16 17.52 -4.61
CA VAL A 56 8.27 16.64 -5.01
C VAL A 56 9.24 16.43 -3.85
N ASP A 57 9.59 17.48 -3.10
CA ASP A 57 10.46 17.38 -1.91
C ASP A 57 9.84 16.46 -0.84
N ALA A 58 8.54 16.54 -0.59
CA ALA A 58 7.84 15.66 0.33
C ALA A 58 7.87 14.20 -0.15
N ILE A 59 7.60 13.95 -1.44
CA ILE A 59 7.67 12.62 -2.05
C ILE A 59 9.07 12.03 -1.90
N MET A 60 10.10 12.79 -2.28
CA MET A 60 11.49 12.35 -2.22
C MET A 60 11.99 12.18 -0.78
N GLY A 61 11.48 12.98 0.16
CA GLY A 61 11.72 12.80 1.59
C GLY A 61 11.24 11.44 2.08
N ARG A 62 10.04 11.00 1.69
CA ARG A 62 9.52 9.66 2.02
C ARG A 62 10.31 8.56 1.34
N VAL A 63 10.63 8.70 0.05
CA VAL A 63 11.46 7.71 -0.67
C VAL A 63 12.82 7.57 0.02
N ARG A 64 13.46 8.69 0.40
CA ARG A 64 14.72 8.67 1.15
C ARG A 64 14.58 7.94 2.48
N ALA A 65 13.55 8.28 3.27
CA ALA A 65 13.30 7.62 4.55
C ALA A 65 13.11 6.11 4.39
N LEU A 66 12.44 5.67 3.33
CA LEU A 66 12.29 4.24 3.03
C LEU A 66 13.61 3.58 2.64
N VAL A 67 14.42 4.22 1.81
CA VAL A 67 15.74 3.69 1.43
C VAL A 67 16.65 3.52 2.65
N GLU A 68 16.57 4.44 3.63
CA GLU A 68 17.35 4.40 4.86
C GLU A 68 16.85 3.34 5.87
N ASN A 69 15.56 2.96 5.81
CA ASN A 69 14.91 2.13 6.84
C ASN A 69 14.36 0.79 6.34
N SER A 70 14.46 0.47 5.05
CA SER A 70 13.98 -0.80 4.48
C SER A 70 15.05 -1.51 3.67
N ARG A 71 14.81 -2.77 3.32
CA ARG A 71 15.73 -3.55 2.47
C ARG A 71 15.82 -2.98 1.06
N SER A 72 14.72 -2.55 0.48
CA SER A 72 14.67 -1.97 -0.86
C SER A 72 13.29 -1.37 -1.17
N VAL A 73 13.23 -0.51 -2.18
CA VAL A 73 12.01 0.15 -2.66
C VAL A 73 11.73 -0.24 -4.11
N ARG A 74 10.45 -0.34 -4.47
CA ARG A 74 9.94 -0.60 -5.83
C ARG A 74 8.86 0.40 -6.20
N CYS A 75 8.86 0.82 -7.48
CA CYS A 75 7.77 1.54 -8.12
C CYS A 75 7.26 0.68 -9.29
N SER A 76 6.03 0.20 -9.23
CA SER A 76 5.48 -0.76 -10.21
C SER A 76 4.42 -0.14 -11.12
N GLY A 77 3.95 1.07 -10.84
CA GLY A 77 3.03 1.83 -11.67
C GLY A 77 1.54 1.51 -11.44
N SER A 78 1.18 0.75 -10.41
CA SER A 78 -0.23 0.41 -10.13
C SER A 78 -0.50 0.23 -8.64
N CYS A 79 -1.34 1.10 -8.08
CA CYS A 79 -1.82 0.99 -6.70
C CYS A 79 -2.44 -0.39 -6.43
N ALA A 80 -3.42 -0.81 -7.24
CA ALA A 80 -4.12 -2.08 -7.05
C ALA A 80 -3.18 -3.29 -7.08
N MET A 81 -2.25 -3.33 -8.05
CA MET A 81 -1.30 -4.44 -8.17
C MET A 81 -0.26 -4.45 -7.05
N ASN A 82 0.18 -3.28 -6.57
CA ASN A 82 1.06 -3.19 -5.41
C ASN A 82 0.38 -3.71 -4.14
N MET A 83 -0.90 -3.36 -3.92
CA MET A 83 -1.69 -3.90 -2.81
C MET A 83 -1.85 -5.42 -2.92
N CYS A 84 -2.13 -5.96 -4.11
CA CYS A 84 -2.14 -7.40 -4.36
C CYS A 84 -0.76 -8.04 -4.10
N GLY A 85 0.33 -7.34 -4.46
CA GLY A 85 1.69 -7.76 -4.15
C GLY A 85 1.95 -7.92 -2.66
N VAL A 86 1.40 -7.02 -1.83
CA VAL A 86 1.44 -7.15 -0.35
C VAL A 86 0.61 -8.34 0.12
N ALA A 87 -0.59 -8.51 -0.42
CA ALA A 87 -1.50 -9.58 -0.01
C ALA A 87 -0.93 -10.99 -0.27
N MET A 88 -0.11 -11.16 -1.30
CA MET A 88 0.52 -12.45 -1.62
C MET A 88 1.98 -12.58 -1.12
N GLY A 89 2.50 -11.59 -0.39
CA GLY A 89 3.87 -11.60 0.13
C GLY A 89 4.97 -11.30 -0.90
N ARG A 90 4.64 -10.80 -2.10
CA ARG A 90 5.60 -10.31 -3.10
C ARG A 90 6.26 -9.01 -2.64
N LEU A 91 5.51 -8.16 -1.92
CA LEU A 91 5.94 -7.00 -1.18
C LEU A 91 5.59 -7.19 0.30
N ASP A 92 6.34 -6.54 1.19
CA ASP A 92 6.06 -6.56 2.63
C ASP A 92 5.16 -5.40 3.06
N GLY A 93 5.23 -4.29 2.32
CA GLY A 93 4.38 -3.13 2.50
C GLY A 93 4.32 -2.28 1.23
N PHE A 94 3.30 -1.43 1.17
CA PHE A 94 3.08 -0.47 0.08
C PHE A 94 2.41 0.78 0.63
N PHE A 95 2.79 1.96 0.14
CA PHE A 95 2.03 3.18 0.36
C PHE A 95 1.94 4.01 -0.92
N GLU A 96 0.89 4.79 -1.02
CA GLU A 96 0.72 5.80 -2.06
C GLU A 96 -0.15 6.95 -1.56
N ILE A 97 0.21 8.17 -1.95
CA ILE A 97 -0.55 9.40 -1.71
C ILE A 97 -0.79 10.07 -3.05
N GLY A 98 -2.06 10.39 -3.34
CA GLY A 98 -2.42 11.12 -4.56
C GLY A 98 -2.77 10.25 -5.77
N PHE A 99 -3.16 8.98 -5.57
CA PHE A 99 -3.71 8.15 -6.64
C PHE A 99 -5.08 8.64 -7.13
N GLY A 100 -5.60 8.05 -8.22
CA GLY A 100 -6.80 8.51 -8.92
C GLY A 100 -8.08 8.56 -8.10
N GLY A 101 -8.41 7.48 -7.36
CA GLY A 101 -9.63 7.42 -6.58
C GLY A 101 -9.90 6.05 -5.94
N PRO A 102 -11.11 5.83 -5.40
CA PRO A 102 -11.44 4.59 -4.70
C PRO A 102 -11.31 3.32 -5.55
N TRP A 103 -11.46 3.43 -6.86
CA TRP A 103 -11.28 2.31 -7.80
C TRP A 103 -9.85 1.75 -7.82
N ASP A 104 -8.84 2.53 -7.40
CA ASP A 104 -7.44 2.08 -7.33
C ASP A 104 -7.14 1.26 -6.07
N CYS A 105 -7.88 1.46 -4.99
CA CYS A 105 -7.51 0.90 -3.68
C CYS A 105 -8.58 0.04 -3.00
N VAL A 106 -9.88 0.21 -3.34
CA VAL A 106 -10.97 -0.41 -2.58
C VAL A 106 -10.97 -1.94 -2.66
N ALA A 107 -10.69 -2.51 -3.83
CA ALA A 107 -10.57 -3.97 -4.01
C ALA A 107 -9.34 -4.50 -3.29
N GLY A 108 -8.18 -3.84 -3.49
CA GLY A 108 -6.93 -4.18 -2.81
C GLY A 108 -7.05 -4.16 -1.28
N ALA A 109 -7.82 -3.21 -0.73
CA ALA A 109 -8.04 -3.13 0.72
C ALA A 109 -8.80 -4.34 1.29
N VAL A 110 -9.75 -4.92 0.54
CA VAL A 110 -10.40 -6.18 0.94
C VAL A 110 -9.39 -7.32 0.86
N ILE A 111 -8.67 -7.43 -0.26
CA ILE A 111 -7.73 -8.52 -0.52
C ILE A 111 -6.60 -8.54 0.54
N VAL A 112 -5.99 -7.38 0.83
CA VAL A 112 -4.93 -7.29 1.85
C VAL A 112 -5.43 -7.70 3.24
N ARG A 113 -6.61 -7.21 3.67
CA ARG A 113 -7.17 -7.55 4.98
C ARG A 113 -7.49 -9.04 5.09
N GLU A 114 -8.04 -9.64 4.06
CA GLU A 114 -8.37 -11.07 4.02
C GLU A 114 -7.13 -11.96 3.90
N ALA A 115 -6.01 -11.40 3.43
CA ALA A 115 -4.69 -12.05 3.44
C ALA A 115 -3.94 -11.90 4.78
N GLY A 116 -4.54 -11.26 5.79
CA GLY A 116 -3.95 -11.05 7.12
C GLY A 116 -3.09 -9.80 7.26
N GLY A 117 -3.14 -8.88 6.29
CA GLY A 117 -2.45 -7.60 6.33
C GLY A 117 -3.29 -6.48 6.98
N VAL A 118 -2.66 -5.32 7.16
CA VAL A 118 -3.28 -4.09 7.64
C VAL A 118 -3.44 -3.08 6.50
N VAL A 119 -4.48 -2.24 6.58
CA VAL A 119 -4.71 -1.13 5.64
C VAL A 119 -5.08 0.11 6.44
N LEU A 120 -4.24 1.14 6.34
CA LEU A 120 -4.28 2.39 7.10
C LEU A 120 -4.11 3.61 6.18
N ASP A 121 -4.27 4.81 6.72
CA ASP A 121 -3.67 6.02 6.15
C ASP A 121 -2.15 6.02 6.42
N PRO A 122 -1.29 6.59 5.57
CA PRO A 122 0.14 6.73 5.84
C PRO A 122 0.50 7.51 7.11
N SER A 123 -0.44 8.29 7.67
CA SER A 123 -0.30 8.95 8.99
C SER A 123 -0.52 8.01 10.17
N GLY A 124 -1.03 6.79 9.93
CA GLY A 124 -1.44 5.85 10.96
C GLY A 124 -2.92 5.90 11.32
N ASP A 125 -3.65 6.86 10.76
CA ASP A 125 -5.08 7.00 10.96
C ASP A 125 -5.87 5.92 10.23
N LYS A 126 -7.18 5.92 10.46
CA LYS A 126 -8.10 5.00 9.79
C LYS A 126 -8.09 5.24 8.28
N PHE A 127 -7.95 4.17 7.50
CA PHE A 127 -8.06 4.23 6.05
C PHE A 127 -9.44 4.72 5.60
N ASP A 128 -9.43 5.79 4.79
CA ASP A 128 -10.60 6.30 4.08
C ASP A 128 -10.46 5.98 2.58
N ILE A 129 -11.46 5.28 2.03
CA ILE A 129 -11.48 4.89 0.61
C ILE A 129 -11.54 6.09 -0.35
N TYR A 130 -12.00 7.25 0.11
CA TYR A 130 -12.08 8.48 -0.67
C TYR A 130 -10.89 9.42 -0.44
N GLY A 131 -10.07 9.15 0.58
CA GLY A 131 -8.95 9.99 0.99
C GLY A 131 -7.81 10.07 -0.02
N ARG A 132 -7.74 9.14 -1.00
CA ARG A 132 -6.65 9.03 -1.98
C ARG A 132 -5.28 8.87 -1.32
N ARG A 133 -5.26 8.21 -0.17
CA ARG A 133 -4.10 7.94 0.65
C ARG A 133 -4.21 6.51 1.16
N VAL A 134 -3.19 5.70 1.00
CA VAL A 134 -3.20 4.31 1.45
C VAL A 134 -1.81 3.89 1.91
N LEU A 135 -1.77 3.18 3.01
CA LEU A 135 -0.66 2.33 3.44
C LEU A 135 -1.23 0.94 3.67
N CYS A 136 -0.59 -0.07 3.12
CA CYS A 136 -0.86 -1.45 3.50
C CYS A 136 0.45 -2.20 3.75
N ALA A 137 0.40 -3.15 4.65
CA ALA A 137 1.56 -3.95 5.03
C ALA A 137 1.12 -5.31 5.58
N ASN A 138 2.06 -6.24 5.71
CA ASN A 138 1.86 -7.38 6.58
C ASN A 138 1.62 -6.90 8.02
N GLY A 139 0.99 -7.73 8.87
CA GLY A 139 0.60 -7.32 10.22
C GLY A 139 1.77 -6.96 11.14
N ASN A 140 2.99 -7.42 10.84
CA ASN A 140 4.14 -7.26 11.71
C ASN A 140 4.81 -5.88 11.57
N ILE A 141 4.95 -5.38 10.34
CA ILE A 141 5.69 -4.13 10.08
C ILE A 141 4.81 -2.88 9.97
N GLY A 142 3.48 -3.02 9.99
CA GLY A 142 2.55 -1.91 9.74
C GLY A 142 2.81 -0.68 10.60
N SER A 143 3.00 -0.83 11.92
CA SER A 143 3.29 0.28 12.84
C SER A 143 4.65 0.92 12.55
N ALA A 144 5.71 0.13 12.38
CA ALA A 144 7.03 0.64 12.05
C ALA A 144 7.06 1.38 10.70
N PHE A 145 6.25 0.93 9.75
CA PHE A 145 6.12 1.58 8.46
C PHE A 145 5.46 2.96 8.59
N VAL A 146 4.38 3.07 9.37
CA VAL A 146 3.76 4.35 9.72
C VAL A 146 4.77 5.28 10.40
N ASP A 147 5.56 4.79 11.37
CA ASP A 147 6.56 5.57 12.09
C ASP A 147 7.64 6.17 11.18
N VAL A 148 8.00 5.48 10.10
CA VAL A 148 8.93 5.99 9.09
C VAL A 148 8.30 7.12 8.28
N LEU A 149 7.05 6.95 7.80
CA LEU A 149 6.39 7.89 6.91
C LEU A 149 5.86 9.14 7.62
N SER A 150 5.32 9.00 8.83
CA SER A 150 4.67 10.09 9.58
C SER A 150 5.60 11.24 9.94
N LYS A 151 6.91 11.00 9.94
CA LYS A 151 7.96 12.03 10.18
C LYS A 151 8.11 13.01 9.01
N ILE A 152 7.61 12.67 7.84
CA ILE A 152 7.73 13.51 6.64
C ILE A 152 6.40 14.27 6.46
N PRO A 153 6.43 15.60 6.39
CA PRO A 153 5.22 16.38 6.16
C PRO A 153 4.64 16.11 4.77
N ASP A 154 3.33 16.29 4.64
CA ASP A 154 2.66 16.21 3.35
C ASP A 154 3.02 17.42 2.47
N GLY A 155 3.12 17.20 1.17
CA GLY A 155 3.30 18.26 0.19
C GLY A 155 1.98 19.03 -0.05
N PRO A 156 2.04 20.30 -0.46
CA PRO A 156 0.85 21.14 -0.64
C PRO A 156 -0.11 20.63 -1.74
N GLY A 157 0.41 19.86 -2.70
CA GLY A 157 -0.40 19.25 -3.76
C GLY A 157 -0.99 17.89 -3.39
N GLU A 158 -0.67 17.34 -2.23
CA GLU A 158 -1.15 16.03 -1.81
C GLU A 158 -2.54 16.11 -1.14
N PRO A 159 -3.35 15.02 -1.22
CA PRO A 159 -4.60 14.92 -0.49
C PRO A 159 -4.40 15.11 1.02
N GLN A 160 -5.33 15.82 1.64
CA GLN A 160 -5.28 16.09 3.09
C GLN A 160 -5.40 14.81 3.91
N ARG A 161 -4.81 14.81 5.11
CA ARG A 161 -4.99 13.72 6.08
C ARG A 161 -6.46 13.62 6.50
N PRO A 162 -6.93 12.42 6.85
CA PRO A 162 -8.25 12.27 7.46
C PRO A 162 -8.36 13.13 8.74
N ASN A 163 -9.54 13.72 8.96
CA ASN A 163 -9.86 14.44 10.21
C ASN A 163 -10.20 13.46 11.34
#